data_600321fe2f54d82dc5770b444d09bc10
#
_entry.id   600321fe2f54d82dc5770b444d09bc10
#
_cell.length_a   1.000
_cell.length_b   1.000
_cell.length_c   1.000
_cell.angle_alpha   90.00
_cell.angle_beta   90.00
_cell.angle_gamma   90.00
#
_symmetry.space_group_name_H-M   'P 1'
#
loop_
_entity.id
_entity.type
_entity.pdbx_description
1 polymer ?
#
loop_
_entity_poly.entity_id
_entity_poly.type
_entity_poly.pdbx_seq_one_letter_code
_entity_poly.pdbx_strand_id
1 'polypeptide(L)'
;MLNRTEPVVHQRCGTIALVGAPNAGKSTLANALLGQKLTIVSSKPQTTRNSIKAVIVEGETQLIILDTPGIFIPRDDKILERIIVKSAWQGLREAHHICFLIDASIGLNKTNFQILESLKKENPDVTVIINKIDLVKKSKLLEIIAQVSGSGLNNIFMISAQTTDGVAELKKFLCSKCPASPWIYDEDQITDAPMRFIASEITREKLFTRLENEIPYSLTVKTDSYEVLRNGEIKIHQTIFILRDSQKAIILGKNGERIREISAEARYDIGEIAGAIVHLFLFVKVKKDWMSDVETYEMMDVEKIPNKNKPQKIRKK
;
A
#
# COMPACT_ATOMS: atom_id res chain seq x y z
N MET A 1 28.57 -32.18 -32.52
CA MET A 1 27.81 -31.85 -31.30
C MET A 1 28.05 -30.37 -31.01
N LEU A 2 27.08 -29.53 -31.36
CA LEU A 2 27.14 -28.09 -31.08
C LEU A 2 26.72 -27.90 -29.62
N ASN A 3 27.65 -27.52 -28.73
CA ASN A 3 27.37 -27.05 -27.39
C ASN A 3 26.53 -25.78 -27.55
N ARG A 4 25.22 -25.88 -27.39
CA ARG A 4 24.38 -24.74 -27.10
C ARG A 4 24.66 -24.37 -25.64
N THR A 5 25.60 -23.44 -25.39
CA THR A 5 25.63 -22.69 -24.17
C THR A 5 24.38 -21.84 -24.16
N GLU A 6 23.40 -22.25 -23.34
CA GLU A 6 22.27 -21.38 -23.02
C GLU A 6 22.82 -20.05 -22.50
N PRO A 7 22.30 -18.90 -22.94
CA PRO A 7 22.78 -17.62 -22.43
C PRO A 7 22.58 -17.62 -20.92
N VAL A 8 23.66 -17.38 -20.17
CA VAL A 8 23.59 -17.19 -18.71
C VAL A 8 22.72 -15.96 -18.47
N VAL A 9 21.50 -16.19 -18.03
CA VAL A 9 20.59 -15.12 -17.68
C VAL A 9 21.12 -14.48 -16.43
N HIS A 10 21.77 -13.31 -16.55
CA HIS A 10 22.25 -12.51 -15.41
C HIS A 10 21.12 -11.79 -14.67
N GLN A 11 19.87 -11.93 -15.15
CA GLN A 11 18.71 -11.29 -14.57
C GLN A 11 18.40 -11.79 -13.16
N ARG A 12 17.98 -10.86 -12.35
CA ARG A 12 17.49 -11.10 -10.99
C ARG A 12 16.07 -10.53 -10.86
N CYS A 13 15.20 -11.23 -10.16
CA CYS A 13 13.86 -10.76 -9.88
C CYS A 13 13.45 -11.19 -8.47
N GLY A 14 12.93 -10.26 -7.67
CA GLY A 14 12.51 -10.60 -6.31
C GLY A 14 11.44 -9.68 -5.76
N THR A 15 10.55 -10.26 -4.97
CA THR A 15 9.47 -9.54 -4.26
C THR A 15 9.92 -9.23 -2.84
N ILE A 16 9.83 -7.96 -2.44
CA ILE A 16 10.16 -7.46 -1.13
C ILE A 16 8.88 -6.92 -0.48
N ALA A 17 8.49 -7.47 0.66
CA ALA A 17 7.33 -6.97 1.39
C ALA A 17 7.72 -5.87 2.38
N LEU A 18 7.06 -4.71 2.30
CA LEU A 18 7.17 -3.64 3.29
C LEU A 18 6.12 -3.84 4.37
N VAL A 19 6.54 -4.09 5.59
CA VAL A 19 5.70 -4.40 6.74
C VAL A 19 5.95 -3.40 7.87
N GLY A 20 4.98 -3.16 8.70
CA GLY A 20 5.11 -2.28 9.85
C GLY A 20 3.77 -1.72 10.30
N ALA A 21 3.78 -1.03 11.43
CA ALA A 21 2.59 -0.37 11.96
C ALA A 21 1.98 0.64 10.96
N PRO A 22 0.72 1.01 11.10
CA PRO A 22 0.16 2.14 10.37
C PRO A 22 1.04 3.39 10.54
N ASN A 23 1.18 4.17 9.48
CA ASN A 23 1.99 5.40 9.43
C ASN A 23 3.52 5.21 9.62
N ALA A 24 4.06 4.00 9.59
CA ALA A 24 5.51 3.78 9.60
C ALA A 24 6.22 4.31 8.34
N GLY A 25 5.47 4.67 7.28
CA GLY A 25 5.99 5.24 6.04
C GLY A 25 6.24 4.24 4.93
N LYS A 26 5.54 3.09 4.92
CA LYS A 26 5.66 2.03 3.90
C LYS A 26 5.38 2.55 2.49
N SER A 27 4.22 3.15 2.27
CA SER A 27 3.82 3.73 0.97
C SER A 27 4.75 4.88 0.53
N THR A 28 5.21 5.71 1.48
CA THR A 28 6.20 6.75 1.20
C THR A 28 7.52 6.13 0.72
N LEU A 29 7.98 5.06 1.38
CA LEU A 29 9.18 4.35 0.97
C LEU A 29 9.00 3.66 -0.39
N ALA A 30 7.85 3.03 -0.65
CA ALA A 30 7.57 2.42 -1.95
C ALA A 30 7.66 3.45 -3.08
N ASN A 31 7.06 4.63 -2.90
CA ASN A 31 7.16 5.74 -3.86
C ASN A 31 8.61 6.27 -3.99
N ALA A 32 9.34 6.39 -2.88
CA ALA A 32 10.74 6.86 -2.91
C ALA A 32 11.67 5.87 -3.62
N LEU A 33 11.49 4.57 -3.43
CA LEU A 33 12.23 3.52 -4.14
C LEU A 33 11.91 3.50 -5.63
N LEU A 34 10.63 3.70 -6.00
CA LEU A 34 10.18 3.79 -7.40
C LEU A 34 10.64 5.10 -8.08
N GLY A 35 10.83 6.16 -7.32
CA GLY A 35 11.19 7.49 -7.83
C GLY A 35 10.00 8.31 -8.35
N GLN A 36 8.78 7.83 -8.18
CA GLN A 36 7.55 8.52 -8.57
C GLN A 36 6.37 8.10 -7.68
N LYS A 37 5.28 8.86 -7.75
CA LYS A 37 4.06 8.55 -7.01
C LYS A 37 3.30 7.40 -7.68
N LEU A 38 3.02 6.34 -6.93
CA LEU A 38 2.18 5.23 -7.31
C LEU A 38 1.18 4.89 -6.20
N THR A 39 1.68 4.74 -4.97
CA THR A 39 0.88 4.40 -3.81
C THR A 39 0.43 5.66 -3.07
N ILE A 40 -0.75 5.60 -2.48
CA ILE A 40 -1.32 6.74 -1.75
C ILE A 40 -0.66 6.93 -0.39
N VAL A 41 -0.46 8.18 -0.02
CA VAL A 41 0.19 8.57 1.23
C VAL A 41 -0.70 9.53 2.04
N SER A 42 -0.89 9.25 3.32
CA SER A 42 -1.59 10.14 4.24
C SER A 42 -1.03 9.99 5.65
N SER A 43 -1.10 11.05 6.45
CA SER A 43 -0.78 11.01 7.87
C SER A 43 -1.79 10.22 8.70
N LYS A 44 -2.95 9.86 8.13
CA LYS A 44 -4.01 9.12 8.81
C LYS A 44 -3.74 7.61 8.76
N PRO A 45 -3.99 6.86 9.85
CA PRO A 45 -3.83 5.41 9.84
C PRO A 45 -4.80 4.73 8.86
N GLN A 46 -4.47 3.51 8.42
CA GLN A 46 -5.30 2.72 7.48
C GLN A 46 -5.49 3.38 6.11
N THR A 47 -4.50 4.17 5.65
CA THR A 47 -4.50 4.77 4.31
C THR A 47 -4.42 3.66 3.25
N THR A 48 -3.45 2.76 3.35
CA THR A 48 -3.33 1.58 2.49
C THR A 48 -4.28 0.50 2.98
N ARG A 49 -5.22 0.08 2.14
CA ARG A 49 -6.17 -1.00 2.41
C ARG A 49 -5.87 -2.26 1.60
N ASN A 50 -5.24 -2.08 0.44
CA ASN A 50 -4.87 -3.13 -0.50
C ASN A 50 -3.37 -3.14 -0.69
N SER A 51 -2.78 -4.30 -0.89
CA SER A 51 -1.39 -4.40 -1.29
C SER A 51 -1.23 -3.97 -2.74
N ILE A 52 -0.26 -3.08 -3.00
CA ILE A 52 0.10 -2.62 -4.35
C ILE A 52 1.53 -3.04 -4.63
N LYS A 53 1.77 -3.60 -5.81
CA LYS A 53 3.11 -3.92 -6.28
C LYS A 53 3.69 -2.74 -7.06
N ALA A 54 4.82 -2.22 -6.62
CA ALA A 54 5.63 -1.29 -7.37
C ALA A 54 6.80 -2.06 -8.01
N VAL A 55 6.91 -1.99 -9.32
CA VAL A 55 7.94 -2.67 -10.10
C VAL A 55 9.05 -1.66 -10.42
N ILE A 56 10.28 -2.01 -10.08
CA ILE A 56 11.45 -1.15 -10.23
C ILE A 56 12.53 -1.95 -10.96
N VAL A 57 13.07 -1.39 -12.02
CA VAL A 57 14.22 -1.96 -12.73
C VAL A 57 15.47 -1.19 -12.32
N GLU A 58 16.49 -1.91 -11.86
CA GLU A 58 17.81 -1.37 -11.49
C GLU A 58 18.89 -2.26 -12.09
N GLY A 59 19.44 -1.84 -13.23
CA GLY A 59 20.36 -2.67 -14.04
C GLY A 59 19.71 -3.99 -14.45
N GLU A 60 20.31 -5.11 -14.08
CA GLU A 60 19.78 -6.46 -14.40
C GLU A 60 18.78 -6.99 -13.37
N THR A 61 18.38 -6.17 -12.39
CA THR A 61 17.48 -6.60 -11.30
C THR A 61 16.09 -5.95 -11.44
N GLN A 62 15.06 -6.77 -11.45
CA GLN A 62 13.68 -6.33 -11.26
C GLN A 62 13.28 -6.52 -9.79
N LEU A 63 13.09 -5.40 -9.10
CA LEU A 63 12.69 -5.35 -7.71
C LEU A 63 11.20 -5.06 -7.61
N ILE A 64 10.44 -5.99 -7.04
CA ILE A 64 9.00 -5.86 -6.85
C ILE A 64 8.76 -5.49 -5.39
N ILE A 65 8.37 -4.26 -5.14
CA ILE A 65 8.03 -3.78 -3.78
C ILE A 65 6.54 -3.99 -3.53
N LEU A 66 6.22 -4.80 -2.56
CA LEU A 66 4.85 -5.01 -2.09
C LEU A 66 4.55 -4.04 -0.94
N ASP A 67 3.84 -2.95 -1.25
CA ASP A 67 3.32 -2.02 -0.23
C ASP A 67 2.11 -2.66 0.45
N THR A 68 2.29 -3.13 1.68
CA THR A 68 1.22 -3.81 2.42
C THR A 68 0.47 -2.86 3.35
N PRO A 69 -0.81 -3.14 3.64
CA PRO A 69 -1.50 -2.46 4.73
C PRO A 69 -0.73 -2.53 6.05
N GLY A 70 -0.92 -1.52 6.91
CA GLY A 70 -0.29 -1.54 8.24
C GLY A 70 -0.78 -2.72 9.08
N ILE A 71 0.14 -3.41 9.76
CA ILE A 71 -0.18 -4.45 10.73
C ILE A 71 -0.52 -3.79 12.07
N PHE A 72 -1.69 -4.13 12.59
CA PHE A 72 -2.18 -3.69 13.89
C PHE A 72 -3.06 -4.79 14.51
N ILE A 73 -3.43 -4.64 15.77
CA ILE A 73 -4.37 -5.57 16.41
C ILE A 73 -5.79 -5.16 15.98
N PRO A 74 -6.47 -5.98 15.15
CA PRO A 74 -7.81 -5.63 14.68
C PRO A 74 -8.82 -5.77 15.83
N ARG A 75 -9.82 -4.91 15.83
CA ARG A 75 -10.95 -5.03 16.76
C ARG A 75 -11.88 -6.16 16.31
N ASP A 76 -12.39 -6.95 17.26
CA ASP A 76 -13.20 -8.15 16.96
C ASP A 76 -14.50 -7.82 16.23
N ASP A 77 -15.09 -6.66 16.48
CA ASP A 77 -16.32 -6.17 15.85
C ASP A 77 -16.12 -5.55 14.45
N LYS A 78 -14.84 -5.35 14.01
CA LYS A 78 -14.51 -4.67 12.75
C LYS A 78 -14.03 -5.65 11.68
N ILE A 79 -14.97 -6.13 10.85
CA ILE A 79 -14.67 -7.07 9.75
C ILE A 79 -13.60 -6.50 8.80
N LEU A 80 -13.72 -5.23 8.41
CA LEU A 80 -12.76 -4.58 7.51
C LEU A 80 -11.34 -4.59 8.09
N GLU A 81 -11.17 -4.30 9.39
CA GLU A 81 -9.85 -4.31 10.02
C GLU A 81 -9.19 -5.70 9.99
N ARG A 82 -9.97 -6.76 10.23
CA ARG A 82 -9.49 -8.15 10.14
C ARG A 82 -9.07 -8.52 8.72
N ILE A 83 -9.81 -8.05 7.72
CA ILE A 83 -9.51 -8.29 6.31
C ILE A 83 -8.20 -7.60 5.93
N ILE A 84 -8.05 -6.32 6.29
CA ILE A 84 -6.83 -5.53 6.03
C ILE A 84 -5.61 -6.23 6.63
N VAL A 85 -5.67 -6.65 7.90
CA VAL A 85 -4.55 -7.34 8.55
C VAL A 85 -4.27 -8.71 7.91
N LYS A 86 -5.31 -9.47 7.54
CA LYS A 86 -5.14 -10.73 6.82
C LYS A 86 -4.44 -10.53 5.47
N SER A 87 -4.84 -9.52 4.70
CA SER A 87 -4.19 -9.17 3.42
C SER A 87 -2.71 -8.84 3.61
N ALA A 88 -2.37 -8.08 4.68
CA ALA A 88 -0.97 -7.80 4.98
C ALA A 88 -0.15 -9.08 5.22
N TRP A 89 -0.68 -10.04 5.99
CA TRP A 89 -0.01 -11.32 6.24
C TRP A 89 0.05 -12.24 5.02
N GLN A 90 -0.94 -12.19 4.12
CA GLN A 90 -0.89 -12.94 2.86
C GLN A 90 0.24 -12.46 1.95
N GLY A 91 0.41 -11.15 1.79
CA GLY A 91 1.49 -10.58 0.99
C GLY A 91 2.90 -10.99 1.47
N LEU A 92 3.06 -11.28 2.78
CA LEU A 92 4.34 -11.76 3.32
C LEU A 92 4.75 -13.13 2.78
N ARG A 93 3.79 -14.01 2.51
CA ARG A 93 4.07 -15.38 2.04
C ARG A 93 4.59 -15.44 0.61
N GLU A 94 4.30 -14.40 -0.18
CA GLU A 94 4.75 -14.27 -1.56
C GLU A 94 6.11 -13.55 -1.66
N ALA A 95 6.59 -12.97 -0.55
CA ALA A 95 7.81 -12.18 -0.55
C ALA A 95 9.06 -13.05 -0.42
N HIS A 96 10.08 -12.74 -1.22
CA HIS A 96 11.42 -13.32 -1.10
C HIS A 96 12.18 -12.73 0.08
N HIS A 97 11.87 -11.49 0.47
CA HIS A 97 12.48 -10.82 1.59
C HIS A 97 11.51 -9.87 2.29
N ILE A 98 11.66 -9.71 3.60
CA ILE A 98 10.77 -8.89 4.43
C ILE A 98 11.53 -7.70 4.99
N CYS A 99 10.96 -6.51 4.81
CA CYS A 99 11.43 -5.27 5.39
C CYS A 99 10.44 -4.78 6.45
N PHE A 100 10.87 -4.75 7.71
CA PHE A 100 10.06 -4.25 8.81
C PHE A 100 10.39 -2.77 9.10
N LEU A 101 9.40 -1.90 8.86
CA LEU A 101 9.53 -0.46 9.05
C LEU A 101 9.13 -0.04 10.46
N ILE A 102 9.99 0.73 11.11
CA ILE A 102 9.77 1.38 12.40
C ILE A 102 9.82 2.90 12.19
N ASP A 103 8.82 3.63 12.67
CA ASP A 103 8.86 5.08 12.78
C ASP A 103 9.82 5.47 13.92
N ALA A 104 10.90 6.18 13.61
CA ALA A 104 11.93 6.58 14.58
C ALA A 104 11.36 7.45 15.72
N SER A 105 10.29 8.23 15.47
CA SER A 105 9.65 9.05 16.50
C SER A 105 8.94 8.22 17.57
N ILE A 106 8.47 7.03 17.18
CA ILE A 106 7.77 6.07 18.06
C ILE A 106 8.75 5.04 18.64
N GLY A 107 9.70 4.57 17.84
CA GLY A 107 10.67 3.55 18.21
C GLY A 107 10.08 2.13 18.32
N LEU A 108 10.82 1.25 18.99
CA LEU A 108 10.43 -0.16 19.21
C LEU A 108 9.48 -0.27 20.43
N ASN A 109 8.26 0.24 20.27
CA ASN A 109 7.22 0.11 21.29
C ASN A 109 6.68 -1.34 21.38
N LYS A 110 5.80 -1.61 22.35
CA LYS A 110 5.22 -2.96 22.58
C LYS A 110 4.60 -3.56 21.32
N THR A 111 3.86 -2.76 20.54
CA THR A 111 3.21 -3.23 19.30
C THR A 111 4.24 -3.58 18.24
N ASN A 112 5.22 -2.70 17.99
CA ASN A 112 6.30 -2.94 17.04
C ASN A 112 7.12 -4.16 17.43
N PHE A 113 7.39 -4.35 18.73
CA PHE A 113 8.10 -5.52 19.24
C PHE A 113 7.32 -6.81 18.99
N GLN A 114 6.00 -6.82 19.25
CA GLN A 114 5.15 -8.00 18.98
C GLN A 114 5.11 -8.35 17.49
N ILE A 115 5.01 -7.36 16.60
CA ILE A 115 5.07 -7.57 15.15
C ILE A 115 6.41 -8.18 14.77
N LEU A 116 7.50 -7.59 15.25
CA LEU A 116 8.87 -8.06 14.96
C LEU A 116 9.08 -9.51 15.38
N GLU A 117 8.67 -9.88 16.60
CA GLU A 117 8.78 -11.26 17.09
C GLU A 117 7.92 -12.25 16.27
N SER A 118 6.77 -11.81 15.79
CA SER A 118 5.94 -12.62 14.89
C SER A 118 6.60 -12.82 13.52
N LEU A 119 7.21 -11.77 12.97
CA LEU A 119 7.93 -11.84 11.68
C LEU A 119 9.16 -12.74 11.77
N LYS A 120 9.93 -12.68 12.86
CA LYS A 120 11.11 -13.53 13.08
C LYS A 120 10.77 -15.02 13.12
N LYS A 121 9.56 -15.38 13.60
CA LYS A 121 9.10 -16.79 13.60
C LYS A 121 8.80 -17.30 12.19
N GLU A 122 8.28 -16.42 11.31
CA GLU A 122 7.95 -16.76 9.93
C GLU A 122 9.20 -16.70 9.02
N ASN A 123 10.07 -15.72 9.23
CA ASN A 123 11.28 -15.51 8.45
C ASN A 123 12.41 -14.92 9.33
N PRO A 124 13.51 -15.65 9.56
CA PRO A 124 14.62 -15.14 10.37
C PRO A 124 15.46 -14.05 9.68
N ASP A 125 15.42 -13.93 8.34
CA ASP A 125 16.16 -12.89 7.58
C ASP A 125 15.27 -11.66 7.32
N VAL A 126 14.86 -10.98 8.41
CA VAL A 126 14.12 -9.73 8.34
C VAL A 126 15.11 -8.56 8.34
N THR A 127 14.94 -7.62 7.42
CA THR A 127 15.64 -6.32 7.46
C THR A 127 14.80 -5.31 8.21
N VAL A 128 15.37 -4.65 9.21
CA VAL A 128 14.71 -3.57 9.94
C VAL A 128 15.06 -2.24 9.31
N ILE A 129 14.04 -1.44 9.02
CA ILE A 129 14.18 -0.10 8.46
C ILE A 129 13.67 0.91 9.49
N ILE A 130 14.57 1.68 10.09
CA ILE A 130 14.26 2.80 10.96
C ILE A 130 14.02 4.00 10.06
N ASN A 131 12.77 4.34 9.86
CA ASN A 131 12.32 5.43 8.97
C ASN A 131 12.02 6.71 9.74
N LYS A 132 11.96 7.84 9.04
CA LYS A 132 11.72 9.20 9.56
C LYS A 132 12.83 9.68 10.50
N ILE A 133 14.06 9.37 10.15
CA ILE A 133 15.24 9.81 10.93
C ILE A 133 15.40 11.33 10.96
N ASP A 134 14.80 12.03 9.99
CA ASP A 134 14.72 13.49 9.91
C ASP A 134 13.93 14.12 11.07
N LEU A 135 13.07 13.35 11.74
CA LEU A 135 12.22 13.83 12.85
C LEU A 135 12.83 13.63 14.24
N VAL A 136 14.00 12.99 14.34
CA VAL A 136 14.57 12.61 15.65
C VAL A 136 16.06 12.96 15.78
N LYS A 137 16.51 13.08 17.03
CA LYS A 137 17.95 13.28 17.32
C LYS A 137 18.72 11.98 17.21
N LYS A 138 20.04 12.06 16.90
CA LYS A 138 20.96 10.91 16.79
C LYS A 138 20.96 10.01 18.03
N SER A 139 20.85 10.57 19.24
CA SER A 139 20.78 9.79 20.48
C SER A 139 19.60 8.80 20.50
N LYS A 140 18.44 9.24 20.01
CA LYS A 140 17.24 8.39 19.91
C LYS A 140 17.44 7.24 18.90
N LEU A 141 18.11 7.50 17.79
CA LEU A 141 18.44 6.47 16.80
C LEU A 141 19.35 5.39 17.40
N LEU A 142 20.37 5.77 18.18
CA LEU A 142 21.26 4.83 18.85
C LEU A 142 20.50 3.92 19.83
N GLU A 143 19.54 4.48 20.59
CA GLU A 143 18.68 3.69 21.48
C GLU A 143 17.87 2.64 20.70
N ILE A 144 17.25 3.04 19.58
CA ILE A 144 16.44 2.13 18.76
C ILE A 144 17.30 1.04 18.14
N ILE A 145 18.51 1.40 17.62
CA ILE A 145 19.45 0.44 17.06
C ILE A 145 19.86 -0.58 18.11
N ALA A 146 20.20 -0.14 19.33
CA ALA A 146 20.59 -1.04 20.42
C ALA A 146 19.45 -2.02 20.78
N GLN A 147 18.22 -1.56 20.82
CA GLN A 147 17.04 -2.41 21.07
C GLN A 147 16.83 -3.44 19.95
N VAL A 148 16.94 -3.03 18.68
CA VAL A 148 16.77 -3.90 17.52
C VAL A 148 17.90 -4.93 17.45
N SER A 149 19.16 -4.51 17.61
CA SER A 149 20.31 -5.42 17.62
C SER A 149 20.24 -6.42 18.77
N GLY A 150 19.77 -6.01 19.94
CA GLY A 150 19.52 -6.89 21.09
C GLY A 150 18.47 -7.98 20.81
N SER A 151 17.62 -7.84 19.79
CA SER A 151 16.71 -8.89 19.34
C SER A 151 17.33 -9.86 18.33
N GLY A 152 18.63 -9.77 18.04
CA GLY A 152 19.37 -10.69 17.17
C GLY A 152 19.25 -10.39 15.67
N LEU A 153 18.79 -9.20 15.28
CA LEU A 153 18.72 -8.76 13.89
C LEU A 153 19.91 -7.85 13.55
N ASN A 154 20.59 -8.17 12.46
CA ASN A 154 21.81 -7.50 12.04
C ASN A 154 21.64 -6.57 10.83
N ASN A 155 20.59 -6.78 10.02
CA ASN A 155 20.31 -5.96 8.86
C ASN A 155 19.45 -4.77 9.28
N ILE A 156 20.08 -3.63 9.61
CA ILE A 156 19.40 -2.42 10.06
C ILE A 156 19.75 -1.26 9.14
N PHE A 157 18.74 -0.61 8.55
CA PHE A 157 18.89 0.60 7.75
C PHE A 157 18.22 1.76 8.45
N MET A 158 18.84 2.92 8.38
CA MET A 158 18.31 4.20 8.86
C MET A 158 18.03 5.07 7.65
N ILE A 159 16.76 5.48 7.48
CA ILE A 159 16.35 6.27 6.31
C ILE A 159 15.36 7.38 6.67
N SER A 160 15.25 8.34 5.79
CA SER A 160 14.08 9.19 5.65
C SER A 160 13.46 8.95 4.27
N ALA A 161 12.35 8.24 4.21
CA ALA A 161 11.62 8.05 2.95
C ALA A 161 11.08 9.38 2.38
N GLN A 162 10.89 10.39 3.22
CA GLN A 162 10.42 11.73 2.83
C GLN A 162 11.51 12.56 2.16
N THR A 163 12.73 12.52 2.70
CA THR A 163 13.89 13.28 2.17
C THR A 163 14.76 12.44 1.26
N THR A 164 14.46 11.15 1.11
CA THR A 164 15.22 10.13 0.37
C THR A 164 16.61 9.80 0.95
N ASP A 165 16.94 10.29 2.16
CA ASP A 165 18.19 9.98 2.84
C ASP A 165 18.26 8.48 3.17
N GLY A 166 19.37 7.81 2.79
CA GLY A 166 19.60 6.37 2.97
C GLY A 166 18.79 5.44 2.05
N VAL A 167 17.91 5.98 1.18
CA VAL A 167 17.05 5.16 0.30
C VAL A 167 17.83 4.51 -0.83
N ALA A 168 18.86 5.17 -1.37
CA ALA A 168 19.68 4.63 -2.45
C ALA A 168 20.49 3.41 -1.99
N GLU A 169 21.09 3.46 -0.80
CA GLU A 169 21.83 2.36 -0.19
C GLU A 169 20.90 1.18 0.12
N LEU A 170 19.72 1.47 0.66
CA LEU A 170 18.68 0.47 0.90
C LEU A 170 18.28 -0.21 -0.42
N LYS A 171 18.04 0.54 -1.50
CA LYS A 171 17.65 0.01 -2.81
C LYS A 171 18.71 -0.97 -3.33
N LYS A 172 20.00 -0.61 -3.27
CA LYS A 172 21.10 -1.50 -3.66
C LYS A 172 21.13 -2.80 -2.84
N PHE A 173 20.92 -2.68 -1.54
CA PHE A 173 20.85 -3.85 -0.66
C PHE A 173 19.66 -4.75 -1.03
N LEU A 174 18.47 -4.19 -1.28
CA LEU A 174 17.29 -4.96 -1.66
C LEU A 174 17.49 -5.68 -3.00
N CYS A 175 18.12 -5.04 -3.99
CA CYS A 175 18.52 -5.70 -5.23
C CYS A 175 19.44 -6.90 -4.99
N SER A 176 20.34 -6.83 -4.00
CA SER A 176 21.20 -7.96 -3.65
C SER A 176 20.45 -9.14 -3.03
N LYS A 177 19.27 -8.93 -2.48
CA LYS A 177 18.39 -9.98 -1.91
C LYS A 177 17.54 -10.66 -2.95
N CYS A 178 17.42 -10.13 -4.16
CA CYS A 178 16.66 -10.76 -5.23
C CYS A 178 17.38 -12.03 -5.74
N PRO A 179 16.67 -13.16 -5.89
CA PRO A 179 17.26 -14.37 -6.48
C PRO A 179 17.54 -14.21 -7.97
N ALA A 180 18.45 -15.06 -8.50
CA ALA A 180 18.61 -15.20 -9.96
C ALA A 180 17.32 -15.78 -10.55
N SER A 181 16.63 -14.98 -11.35
CA SER A 181 15.34 -15.31 -11.94
C SER A 181 15.05 -14.39 -13.13
N PRO A 182 14.38 -14.84 -14.17
CA PRO A 182 13.85 -13.97 -15.22
C PRO A 182 12.90 -12.90 -14.63
N TRP A 183 12.81 -11.77 -15.30
CA TRP A 183 11.84 -10.73 -14.96
C TRP A 183 10.41 -11.21 -15.17
N ILE A 184 9.51 -10.75 -14.31
CA ILE A 184 8.09 -11.11 -14.32
C ILE A 184 7.28 -10.08 -15.13
N TYR A 185 7.70 -8.81 -15.07
CA TYR A 185 7.02 -7.69 -15.72
C TYR A 185 7.89 -7.09 -16.82
N ASP A 186 7.28 -6.38 -17.76
CA ASP A 186 7.99 -5.62 -18.78
C ASP A 186 8.84 -4.51 -18.14
N GLU A 187 9.90 -4.08 -18.84
CA GLU A 187 10.90 -3.14 -18.31
C GLU A 187 10.31 -1.77 -17.95
N ASP A 188 9.32 -1.31 -18.70
CA ASP A 188 8.62 -0.04 -18.51
C ASP A 188 7.38 -0.14 -17.61
N GLN A 189 7.03 -1.34 -17.16
CA GLN A 189 5.87 -1.56 -16.31
C GLN A 189 6.20 -1.22 -14.85
N ILE A 190 5.48 -0.23 -14.27
CA ILE A 190 5.70 0.24 -12.90
C ILE A 190 4.79 -0.43 -11.86
N THR A 191 3.75 -1.15 -12.28
CA THR A 191 2.79 -1.83 -11.40
C THR A 191 1.94 -2.83 -12.19
N ASP A 192 1.37 -3.83 -11.52
CA ASP A 192 0.35 -4.73 -12.08
C ASP A 192 -1.09 -4.25 -11.76
N ALA A 193 -1.23 -3.21 -10.95
CA ALA A 193 -2.53 -2.67 -10.58
C ALA A 193 -3.21 -1.97 -11.79
N PRO A 194 -4.49 -2.26 -12.09
CA PRO A 194 -5.21 -1.57 -13.15
C PRO A 194 -5.31 -0.07 -12.89
N MET A 195 -5.13 0.77 -13.93
CA MET A 195 -5.23 2.23 -13.80
C MET A 195 -6.56 2.71 -13.21
N ARG A 196 -7.66 2.00 -13.47
CA ARG A 196 -8.97 2.28 -12.83
C ARG A 196 -8.94 2.16 -11.30
N PHE A 197 -8.15 1.22 -10.78
CA PHE A 197 -7.95 1.04 -9.35
C PHE A 197 -7.05 2.15 -8.78
N ILE A 198 -5.93 2.45 -9.43
CA ILE A 198 -5.02 3.55 -9.02
C ILE A 198 -5.78 4.88 -8.98
N ALA A 199 -6.61 5.16 -9.98
CA ALA A 199 -7.44 6.36 -10.02
C ALA A 199 -8.41 6.44 -8.81
N SER A 200 -9.01 5.32 -8.39
CA SER A 200 -9.88 5.31 -7.20
C SER A 200 -9.10 5.55 -5.90
N GLU A 201 -7.90 4.99 -5.79
CA GLU A 201 -7.04 5.20 -4.62
C GLU A 201 -6.55 6.65 -4.53
N ILE A 202 -6.16 7.28 -5.65
CA ILE A 202 -5.77 8.70 -5.67
C ILE A 202 -6.93 9.59 -5.20
N THR A 203 -8.15 9.35 -5.71
CA THR A 203 -9.33 10.10 -5.24
C THR A 203 -9.58 9.86 -3.75
N ARG A 204 -9.38 8.63 -3.26
CA ARG A 204 -9.50 8.29 -1.85
C ARG A 204 -8.45 9.00 -1.00
N GLU A 205 -7.21 9.15 -1.49
CA GLU A 205 -6.16 9.94 -0.82
C GLU A 205 -6.60 11.39 -0.62
N LYS A 206 -7.14 12.06 -1.67
CA LYS A 206 -7.61 13.44 -1.57
C LYS A 206 -8.77 13.58 -0.58
N LEU A 207 -9.68 12.61 -0.56
CA LEU A 207 -10.72 12.55 0.47
C LEU A 207 -10.12 12.38 1.87
N PHE A 208 -9.12 11.50 2.04
CA PHE A 208 -8.45 11.29 3.33
C PHE A 208 -7.74 12.54 3.83
N THR A 209 -7.11 13.31 2.98
CA THR A 209 -6.38 14.54 3.36
C THR A 209 -7.33 15.68 3.71
N ARG A 210 -8.45 15.82 2.99
CA ARG A 210 -9.40 16.93 3.11
C ARG A 210 -10.52 16.74 4.12
N LEU A 211 -10.76 15.50 4.56
CA LEU A 211 -11.83 15.17 5.51
C LEU A 211 -11.23 14.83 6.87
N GLU A 212 -11.96 15.11 7.93
CA GLU A 212 -11.53 14.92 9.32
C GLU A 212 -12.37 13.88 10.05
N ASN A 213 -12.00 13.61 11.29
CA ASN A 213 -12.64 12.70 12.21
C ASN A 213 -12.81 11.27 11.63
N GLU A 214 -13.99 10.66 11.78
CA GLU A 214 -14.29 9.31 11.35
C GLU A 214 -14.66 9.18 9.86
N ILE A 215 -14.88 10.28 9.16
CA ILE A 215 -15.38 10.24 7.77
C ILE A 215 -14.40 9.55 6.81
N PRO A 216 -13.09 9.80 6.84
CA PRO A 216 -12.12 9.11 5.99
C PRO A 216 -12.19 7.59 6.13
N TYR A 217 -12.43 7.09 7.33
CA TYR A 217 -12.48 5.64 7.61
C TYR A 217 -13.80 5.00 7.20
N SER A 218 -14.84 5.80 7.00
CA SER A 218 -16.21 5.37 6.68
C SER A 218 -16.60 5.55 5.22
N LEU A 219 -15.64 5.81 4.35
CA LEU A 219 -15.86 5.95 2.90
C LEU A 219 -14.99 4.99 2.08
N THR A 220 -15.42 4.73 0.86
CA THR A 220 -14.62 4.08 -0.18
C THR A 220 -14.93 4.72 -1.54
N VAL A 221 -14.04 4.55 -2.51
CA VAL A 221 -14.19 5.06 -3.87
C VAL A 221 -14.17 3.88 -4.84
N LYS A 222 -15.14 3.85 -5.74
CA LYS A 222 -15.21 2.89 -6.85
C LYS A 222 -15.11 3.62 -8.16
N THR A 223 -14.28 3.14 -9.06
CA THR A 223 -14.29 3.58 -10.45
C THR A 223 -15.37 2.80 -11.22
N ASP A 224 -16.43 3.49 -11.62
CA ASP A 224 -17.54 2.90 -12.37
C ASP A 224 -17.17 2.72 -13.84
N SER A 225 -16.57 3.76 -14.49
CA SER A 225 -16.02 3.66 -15.83
C SER A 225 -14.66 4.34 -15.93
N TYR A 226 -13.82 3.81 -16.81
CA TYR A 226 -12.51 4.34 -17.20
C TYR A 226 -12.40 4.16 -18.72
N GLU A 227 -12.45 5.25 -19.47
CA GLU A 227 -12.54 5.25 -20.93
C GLU A 227 -11.45 6.14 -21.51
N VAL A 228 -10.64 5.57 -22.41
CA VAL A 228 -9.68 6.33 -23.23
C VAL A 228 -10.42 6.83 -24.46
N LEU A 229 -10.50 8.14 -24.61
CA LEU A 229 -11.19 8.81 -25.72
C LEU A 229 -10.32 8.76 -27.00
N ARG A 230 -10.92 9.03 -28.16
CA ARG A 230 -10.21 9.00 -29.46
C ARG A 230 -9.05 10.01 -29.56
N ASN A 231 -9.09 11.08 -28.80
CA ASN A 231 -8.05 12.11 -28.73
C ASN A 231 -6.94 11.79 -27.70
N GLY A 232 -6.98 10.61 -27.07
CA GLY A 232 -6.03 10.20 -26.03
C GLY A 232 -6.35 10.70 -24.61
N GLU A 233 -7.38 11.54 -24.44
CA GLU A 233 -7.85 11.97 -23.12
C GLU A 233 -8.59 10.83 -22.39
N ILE A 234 -8.65 10.88 -21.07
CA ILE A 234 -9.26 9.84 -20.24
C ILE A 234 -10.49 10.40 -19.54
N LYS A 235 -11.61 9.68 -19.67
CA LYS A 235 -12.86 9.98 -18.98
C LYS A 235 -13.12 8.97 -17.88
N ILE A 236 -13.29 9.45 -16.65
CA ILE A 236 -13.45 8.61 -15.46
C ILE A 236 -14.72 9.02 -14.71
N HIS A 237 -15.56 8.03 -14.41
CA HIS A 237 -16.68 8.18 -13.48
C HIS A 237 -16.39 7.39 -12.21
N GLN A 238 -16.54 8.03 -11.05
CA GLN A 238 -16.31 7.39 -9.76
C GLN A 238 -17.48 7.67 -8.81
N THR A 239 -17.82 6.66 -8.01
CA THR A 239 -18.78 6.77 -6.91
C THR A 239 -18.04 6.69 -5.56
N ILE A 240 -18.24 7.70 -4.73
CA ILE A 240 -17.81 7.75 -3.35
C ILE A 240 -18.93 7.18 -2.49
N PHE A 241 -18.73 6.00 -1.91
CA PHE A 241 -19.69 5.40 -1.00
C PHE A 241 -19.43 5.85 0.43
N ILE A 242 -20.51 6.20 1.14
CA ILE A 242 -20.51 6.64 2.53
C ILE A 242 -21.59 5.92 3.33
N LEU A 243 -21.51 5.95 4.66
CA LEU A 243 -22.44 5.21 5.52
C LEU A 243 -23.74 5.99 5.84
N ARG A 244 -23.69 7.34 5.87
CA ARG A 244 -24.80 8.18 6.37
C ARG A 244 -24.99 9.42 5.52
N ASP A 245 -26.22 9.90 5.39
CA ASP A 245 -26.56 11.13 4.66
C ASP A 245 -25.87 12.37 5.23
N SER A 246 -25.69 12.47 6.55
CA SER A 246 -24.98 13.57 7.19
C SER A 246 -23.54 13.75 6.67
N GLN A 247 -22.88 12.66 6.27
CA GLN A 247 -21.53 12.71 5.70
C GLN A 247 -21.51 13.32 4.29
N LYS A 248 -22.62 13.18 3.54
CA LYS A 248 -22.73 13.72 2.17
C LYS A 248 -22.56 15.24 2.13
N ALA A 249 -23.21 15.96 3.03
CA ALA A 249 -23.08 17.42 3.13
C ALA A 249 -21.64 17.86 3.44
N ILE A 250 -20.94 17.09 4.30
CA ILE A 250 -19.56 17.38 4.68
C ILE A 250 -18.59 17.16 3.49
N ILE A 251 -18.80 16.09 2.71
CA ILE A 251 -17.97 15.78 1.52
C ILE A 251 -18.20 16.80 0.41
N LEU A 252 -19.45 17.16 0.15
CA LEU A 252 -19.78 18.16 -0.86
C LEU A 252 -19.23 19.55 -0.48
N GLY A 253 -19.33 19.91 0.79
CA GLY A 253 -18.99 21.26 1.27
C GLY A 253 -20.03 22.30 0.85
N LYS A 254 -19.83 23.57 1.24
CA LYS A 254 -20.73 24.67 0.90
C LYS A 254 -20.74 24.84 -0.63
N ASN A 255 -21.94 24.80 -1.22
CA ASN A 255 -22.14 24.93 -2.68
C ASN A 255 -21.30 23.96 -3.54
N GLY A 256 -20.91 22.80 -2.98
CA GLY A 256 -20.10 21.81 -3.69
C GLY A 256 -18.61 22.20 -3.86
N GLU A 257 -18.10 23.16 -3.10
CA GLU A 257 -16.74 23.69 -3.23
C GLU A 257 -15.70 22.60 -2.87
N ARG A 258 -15.88 21.91 -1.73
CA ARG A 258 -14.92 20.88 -1.28
C ARG A 258 -14.79 19.73 -2.28
N ILE A 259 -15.89 19.22 -2.80
CA ILE A 259 -15.82 18.13 -3.78
C ILE A 259 -15.21 18.58 -5.11
N ARG A 260 -15.36 19.84 -5.50
CA ARG A 260 -14.68 20.41 -6.68
C ARG A 260 -13.17 20.49 -6.48
N GLU A 261 -12.69 20.93 -5.31
CA GLU A 261 -11.26 20.95 -4.98
C GLU A 261 -10.68 19.52 -4.99
N ILE A 262 -11.35 18.57 -4.32
CA ILE A 262 -10.96 17.15 -4.32
C ILE A 262 -10.87 16.60 -5.74
N SER A 263 -11.88 16.88 -6.56
CA SER A 263 -11.90 16.44 -7.96
C SER A 263 -10.77 17.04 -8.78
N ALA A 264 -10.45 18.31 -8.58
CA ALA A 264 -9.38 18.99 -9.30
C ALA A 264 -7.99 18.39 -8.93
N GLU A 265 -7.72 18.21 -7.63
CA GLU A 265 -6.46 17.61 -7.17
C GLU A 265 -6.33 16.14 -7.61
N ALA A 266 -7.40 15.35 -7.50
CA ALA A 266 -7.38 13.95 -7.92
C ALA A 266 -7.17 13.83 -9.43
N ARG A 267 -7.87 14.65 -10.22
CA ARG A 267 -7.72 14.71 -11.68
C ARG A 267 -6.29 15.01 -12.11
N TYR A 268 -5.66 15.98 -11.45
CA TYR A 268 -4.27 16.34 -11.73
C TYR A 268 -3.33 15.15 -11.47
N ASP A 269 -3.38 14.56 -10.28
CA ASP A 269 -2.50 13.46 -9.92
C ASP A 269 -2.74 12.19 -10.77
N ILE A 270 -4.00 11.90 -11.13
CA ILE A 270 -4.32 10.78 -12.04
C ILE A 270 -3.73 11.05 -13.42
N GLY A 271 -3.82 12.31 -13.91
CA GLY A 271 -3.26 12.71 -15.19
C GLY A 271 -1.75 12.55 -15.26
N GLU A 272 -1.03 12.94 -14.20
CA GLU A 272 0.43 12.77 -14.10
C GLU A 272 0.83 11.29 -14.22
N ILE A 273 0.14 10.40 -13.51
CA ILE A 273 0.44 8.95 -13.56
C ILE A 273 0.06 8.33 -14.90
N ALA A 274 -1.08 8.75 -15.46
CA ALA A 274 -1.58 8.22 -16.73
C ALA A 274 -0.88 8.82 -17.96
N GLY A 275 -0.13 9.92 -17.80
CA GLY A 275 0.47 10.65 -18.90
C GLY A 275 -0.54 11.29 -19.88
N ALA A 276 -1.76 11.62 -19.39
CA ALA A 276 -2.87 12.08 -20.23
C ALA A 276 -3.77 13.09 -19.51
N ILE A 277 -4.52 13.87 -20.29
CA ILE A 277 -5.56 14.75 -19.75
C ILE A 277 -6.72 13.90 -19.23
N VAL A 278 -7.17 14.18 -18.00
CA VAL A 278 -8.22 13.42 -17.33
C VAL A 278 -9.47 14.26 -17.09
N HIS A 279 -10.64 13.70 -17.41
CA HIS A 279 -11.95 14.23 -17.06
C HIS A 279 -12.55 13.37 -15.95
N LEU A 280 -12.59 13.87 -14.73
CA LEU A 280 -13.03 13.12 -13.54
C LEU A 280 -14.40 13.61 -13.07
N PHE A 281 -15.35 12.67 -12.99
CA PHE A 281 -16.71 12.90 -12.50
C PHE A 281 -16.94 12.11 -11.21
N LEU A 282 -17.23 12.82 -10.11
CA LEU A 282 -17.41 12.24 -8.79
C LEU A 282 -18.89 12.27 -8.38
N PHE A 283 -19.41 11.13 -7.93
CA PHE A 283 -20.75 10.99 -7.38
C PHE A 283 -20.65 10.53 -5.92
N VAL A 284 -21.50 11.07 -5.04
CA VAL A 284 -21.56 10.67 -3.63
C VAL A 284 -22.84 9.90 -3.38
N LYS A 285 -22.71 8.64 -2.95
CA LYS A 285 -23.86 7.73 -2.71
C LYS A 285 -23.79 7.15 -1.30
N VAL A 286 -24.93 7.17 -0.60
CA VAL A 286 -25.07 6.48 0.69
C VAL A 286 -25.33 5.00 0.45
N LYS A 287 -24.48 4.15 1.04
CA LYS A 287 -24.61 2.69 1.06
C LYS A 287 -24.21 2.20 2.46
N LYS A 288 -25.24 1.96 3.30
CA LYS A 288 -25.04 1.66 4.74
C LYS A 288 -24.16 0.42 5.00
N ASP A 289 -24.21 -0.56 4.12
CA ASP A 289 -23.56 -1.87 4.30
C ASP A 289 -22.31 -2.06 3.42
N TRP A 290 -21.75 -0.99 2.85
CA TRP A 290 -20.60 -1.13 1.95
C TRP A 290 -19.40 -1.82 2.61
N MET A 291 -19.23 -1.67 3.94
CA MET A 291 -18.15 -2.31 4.71
C MET A 291 -18.33 -3.83 4.88
N SER A 292 -19.51 -4.38 4.61
CA SER A 292 -19.82 -5.81 4.68
C SER A 292 -20.16 -6.41 3.32
N ASP A 293 -20.17 -5.58 2.27
CA ASP A 293 -20.52 -6.00 0.93
C ASP A 293 -19.39 -6.76 0.24
N VAL A 294 -19.68 -7.99 -0.17
CA VAL A 294 -18.74 -8.89 -0.83
C VAL A 294 -18.17 -8.27 -2.13
N GLU A 295 -18.99 -7.54 -2.90
CA GLU A 295 -18.51 -6.85 -4.10
C GLU A 295 -17.45 -5.79 -3.78
N THR A 296 -17.55 -5.13 -2.63
CA THR A 296 -16.56 -4.15 -2.19
C THR A 296 -15.24 -4.83 -1.86
N TYR A 297 -15.26 -6.07 -1.35
CA TYR A 297 -14.05 -6.84 -1.05
C TYR A 297 -13.44 -7.50 -2.29
N GLU A 298 -14.23 -7.91 -3.26
CA GLU A 298 -13.74 -8.42 -4.55
C GLU A 298 -12.96 -7.35 -5.33
N MET A 299 -13.32 -6.08 -5.14
CA MET A 299 -12.54 -4.94 -5.68
C MET A 299 -11.23 -4.69 -4.93
N MET A 300 -11.09 -5.25 -3.74
CA MET A 300 -9.90 -5.15 -2.91
C MET A 300 -8.96 -6.35 -3.09
N ASP A 301 -9.20 -7.21 -4.08
CA ASP A 301 -8.42 -8.43 -4.35
C ASP A 301 -8.19 -9.32 -3.11
N VAL A 302 -9.13 -9.27 -2.15
CA VAL A 302 -9.04 -10.01 -0.89
C VAL A 302 -9.86 -11.27 -1.00
N GLU A 303 -9.23 -12.45 -0.87
CA GLU A 303 -9.93 -13.74 -0.81
C GLU A 303 -11.07 -13.73 0.22
N LYS A 304 -12.22 -14.27 -0.20
CA LYS A 304 -13.43 -14.38 0.63
C LYS A 304 -13.09 -15.06 1.98
N ILE A 305 -13.33 -14.35 3.07
CA ILE A 305 -13.36 -15.00 4.39
C ILE A 305 -14.66 -15.81 4.43
N PRO A 306 -14.62 -17.15 4.64
CA PRO A 306 -15.83 -17.93 4.80
C PRO A 306 -16.63 -17.35 5.98
N ASN A 307 -17.87 -16.94 5.70
CA ASN A 307 -18.77 -16.42 6.73
C ASN A 307 -19.14 -17.56 7.69
N LYS A 308 -18.49 -17.66 8.84
CA LYS A 308 -18.77 -18.68 9.86
C LYS A 308 -20.20 -18.63 10.43
N ASN A 309 -20.97 -17.60 10.10
CA ASN A 309 -22.33 -17.37 10.64
C ASN A 309 -23.47 -17.64 9.66
N LYS A 310 -23.25 -18.33 8.53
CA LYS A 310 -24.40 -18.86 7.77
C LYS A 310 -24.80 -20.21 8.39
N PRO A 311 -26.01 -20.35 8.95
CA PRO A 311 -26.48 -21.66 9.41
C PRO A 311 -26.50 -22.61 8.20
N GLN A 312 -25.79 -23.73 8.32
CA GLN A 312 -25.85 -24.82 7.35
C GLN A 312 -27.31 -25.28 7.28
N LYS A 313 -27.97 -25.06 6.14
CA LYS A 313 -29.27 -25.68 5.86
C LYS A 313 -29.03 -27.19 5.81
N ILE A 314 -29.36 -27.86 6.91
CA ILE A 314 -29.45 -29.32 6.97
C ILE A 314 -30.56 -29.73 5.98
N ARG A 315 -30.15 -30.31 4.86
CA ARG A 315 -31.11 -30.98 3.96
C ARG A 315 -31.60 -32.22 4.72
N LYS A 316 -32.87 -32.17 5.14
CA LYS A 316 -33.56 -33.40 5.55
C LYS A 316 -33.65 -34.29 4.33
N LYS A 317 -33.20 -35.57 4.54
CA LYS A 317 -33.46 -36.67 3.64
C LYS A 317 -34.93 -37.08 3.73
#